data_9753776905ad81b8d2349a3eb8c691c9
#
_entry.id   9753776905ad81b8d2349a3eb8c691c9
#
_cell.length_a   1.000
_cell.length_b   1.000
_cell.length_c   1.000
_cell.angle_alpha   90.00
_cell.angle_beta   90.00
_cell.angle_gamma   90.00
#
_symmetry.space_group_name_H-M   'P 1'
#
loop_
_entity.id
_entity.type
_entity.pdbx_description
1 polymer ?
#
loop_
_entity_poly.entity_id
_entity_poly.type
_entity_poly.pdbx_seq_one_letter_code
_entity_poly.pdbx_strand_id
1 'polypeptide(L)'
;VLRIPAATAAAAPAGVERPPATPAAERDDFLAGVDLRRAVDSRVRVCVKCGTEVDEEVVDCPECGHNVDTGVISDYMRKKRERKGPDPEEFWGVAWTGSFKFVKQNIPLALRTGMYWSLFLALSYFAAYCRSFCTSLPMLLFWTAAGVLFSLGYDGWYWFCNINVIRHTMSPKRNKRLKDVHFDFYQCVALGIKAHVWPIILLLPAFLALLAFFIWSSMATGSVLAGLGMFVIGMLGILLLGLLALPAAMVHMSMPYTYKAWTPYHMAISVGKTILPSLYWFVMALAALLPVFAVMLTFHLTWDGGLSAAYQDAIKGIADITLWIMESLGMVENLKFDGAAVAFKIVWWAIPIFFAIGLLLIWLVVTPFCLLFGFLGVFLMRANGYIGLYFRDKLDLVKEQQPNVPCGFWPRYLAHLVDTLILGLASTGVWFTLFGLVLLVIWADLSYLGYIFYLCDAGYSLTFPWFYYAKPESNPAWRGSIGKRALGIVVVKDDEKFDTLDFGTASGRFWVKTLLFPFTLGIGWVMAAFTEKKQALHDTLLKTLVVWEGDDERNQI
;
A
#
# COMPACT_ATOMS: atom_id res chain seq x y z
N VAL A 1 3.98 -11.91 40.21
CA VAL A 1 4.67 -13.03 40.92
C VAL A 1 3.76 -14.25 40.84
N LEU A 2 3.93 -15.05 39.80
CA LEU A 2 3.24 -16.32 39.59
C LEU A 2 4.22 -17.44 39.95
N ARG A 3 3.99 -18.13 41.04
CA ARG A 3 4.71 -19.36 41.45
C ARG A 3 4.24 -20.51 40.57
N ILE A 4 5.16 -21.16 39.86
CA ILE A 4 4.97 -22.43 39.19
C ILE A 4 5.12 -23.53 40.21
N PRO A 5 4.18 -24.46 40.37
CA PRO A 5 4.35 -25.61 41.28
C PRO A 5 5.33 -26.62 40.66
N ALA A 6 6.20 -27.16 41.51
CA ALA A 6 7.17 -28.18 41.16
C ALA A 6 6.46 -29.48 40.70
N ALA A 7 6.90 -30.02 39.57
CA ALA A 7 6.44 -31.32 39.10
C ALA A 7 6.96 -32.44 40.01
N THR A 8 6.04 -33.18 40.55
CA THR A 8 6.28 -34.42 41.30
C THR A 8 6.86 -35.48 40.36
N ALA A 9 8.00 -36.03 40.74
CA ALA A 9 8.64 -37.14 40.05
C ALA A 9 7.74 -38.38 40.14
N ALA A 10 7.26 -38.86 38.98
CA ALA A 10 6.56 -40.13 38.88
C ALA A 10 7.58 -41.27 38.93
N ALA A 11 7.33 -42.22 39.83
CA ALA A 11 8.12 -43.42 40.02
C ALA A 11 8.13 -44.31 38.77
N ALA A 12 9.29 -44.86 38.45
CA ALA A 12 9.47 -45.81 37.36
C ALA A 12 8.72 -47.15 37.67
N PRO A 13 8.07 -47.77 36.69
CA PRO A 13 7.52 -49.10 36.88
C PRO A 13 8.64 -50.17 36.90
N ALA A 14 8.61 -50.99 37.88
CA ALA A 14 9.47 -52.17 38.03
C ALA A 14 9.05 -53.29 37.07
N GLY A 15 10.05 -54.01 36.54
CA GLY A 15 9.88 -55.38 36.08
C GLY A 15 9.56 -55.53 34.59
N VAL A 16 10.61 -55.44 33.75
CA VAL A 16 10.61 -56.19 32.49
C VAL A 16 11.71 -57.25 32.60
N GLU A 17 11.30 -58.49 32.72
CA GLU A 17 12.17 -59.65 32.65
C GLU A 17 12.91 -59.68 31.32
N ARG A 18 14.24 -59.82 31.39
CA ARG A 18 15.07 -60.07 30.18
C ARG A 18 14.81 -61.47 29.66
N PRO A 19 14.55 -61.66 28.38
CA PRO A 19 14.52 -62.99 27.80
C PRO A 19 15.92 -63.65 27.90
N PRO A 20 15.96 -64.97 27.99
CA PRO A 20 17.19 -65.71 28.20
C PRO A 20 18.13 -65.54 27.00
N ALA A 21 19.41 -65.43 27.32
CA ALA A 21 20.49 -65.30 26.35
C ALA A 21 20.50 -66.50 25.40
N THR A 22 20.30 -66.24 24.12
CA THR A 22 20.54 -67.19 23.02
C THR A 22 22.03 -67.52 22.95
N PRO A 23 22.40 -68.77 22.72
CA PRO A 23 23.81 -69.13 22.64
C PRO A 23 24.51 -68.42 21.48
N ALA A 24 25.75 -68.03 21.72
CA ALA A 24 26.63 -67.36 20.77
C ALA A 24 26.78 -68.20 19.49
N ALA A 25 25.96 -67.93 18.51
CA ALA A 25 26.26 -68.29 17.12
C ALA A 25 27.42 -67.43 16.65
N GLU A 26 28.37 -68.07 16.00
CA GLU A 26 29.53 -67.46 15.35
C GLU A 26 29.19 -66.12 14.72
N ARG A 27 29.64 -65.07 15.36
CA ARG A 27 29.73 -63.77 14.69
C ARG A 27 30.84 -63.87 13.69
N ASP A 28 30.48 -64.12 12.43
CA ASP A 28 31.34 -63.85 11.31
C ASP A 28 31.94 -62.47 11.54
N ASP A 29 33.24 -62.46 11.57
CA ASP A 29 34.08 -61.30 11.85
C ASP A 29 34.00 -60.30 10.69
N PHE A 30 32.81 -59.78 10.44
CA PHE A 30 32.54 -58.78 9.40
C PHE A 30 33.35 -57.49 9.62
N LEU A 31 33.91 -57.34 10.83
CA LEU A 31 34.75 -56.22 11.20
C LEU A 31 36.27 -56.51 11.18
N ALA A 32 36.70 -57.76 10.88
CA ALA A 32 38.10 -58.10 10.86
C ALA A 32 38.97 -57.39 9.82
N GLY A 33 38.33 -56.73 8.86
CA GLY A 33 39.00 -55.87 7.85
C GLY A 33 38.91 -54.37 8.11
N VAL A 34 38.19 -53.93 9.14
CA VAL A 34 38.04 -52.51 9.48
C VAL A 34 39.15 -52.11 10.45
N ASP A 35 40.14 -51.37 9.97
CA ASP A 35 41.19 -50.77 10.80
C ASP A 35 40.58 -49.67 11.68
N LEU A 36 40.07 -50.05 12.86
CA LEU A 36 39.48 -49.15 13.84
C LEU A 36 40.43 -48.04 14.30
N ARG A 37 41.77 -48.22 14.13
CA ARG A 37 42.75 -47.19 14.42
C ARG A 37 42.72 -46.11 13.34
N ARG A 38 42.54 -46.47 12.06
CA ARG A 38 42.34 -45.51 10.98
C ARG A 38 41.00 -44.76 11.08
N ALA A 39 39.96 -45.40 11.59
CA ALA A 39 38.68 -44.75 11.82
C ALA A 39 38.70 -43.75 13.00
N VAL A 40 39.59 -43.97 13.98
CA VAL A 40 39.79 -43.04 15.11
C VAL A 40 40.69 -41.85 14.72
N ASP A 41 41.62 -42.06 13.76
CA ASP A 41 42.51 -40.99 13.28
C ASP A 41 41.89 -40.14 12.17
N SER A 42 40.79 -40.58 11.55
CA SER A 42 40.02 -39.72 10.64
C SER A 42 39.17 -38.73 11.43
N ARG A 43 39.65 -37.51 11.60
CA ARG A 43 38.92 -36.40 12.22
C ARG A 43 37.73 -35.92 11.36
N VAL A 44 37.14 -36.82 10.58
CA VAL A 44 36.01 -36.54 9.71
C VAL A 44 34.74 -36.69 10.53
N ARG A 45 34.09 -35.54 10.85
CA ARG A 45 32.78 -35.55 11.45
C ARG A 45 31.71 -35.84 10.40
N VAL A 46 30.74 -36.66 10.78
CA VAL A 46 29.64 -37.04 9.90
C VAL A 46 28.34 -36.45 10.44
N CYS A 47 27.56 -35.84 9.58
CA CYS A 47 26.29 -35.31 9.97
C CYS A 47 25.33 -36.43 10.40
N VAL A 48 24.82 -36.38 11.64
CA VAL A 48 23.88 -37.37 12.21
C VAL A 48 22.60 -37.51 11.38
N LYS A 49 22.24 -36.50 10.61
CA LYS A 49 20.98 -36.47 9.85
C LYS A 49 21.09 -37.03 8.43
N CYS A 50 22.09 -36.66 7.68
CA CYS A 50 22.25 -37.04 6.25
C CYS A 50 23.48 -37.91 5.96
N GLY A 51 24.36 -38.14 6.93
CA GLY A 51 25.56 -38.94 6.74
C GLY A 51 26.68 -38.27 5.95
N THR A 52 26.54 -36.99 5.58
CA THR A 52 27.57 -36.25 4.84
C THR A 52 28.78 -35.95 5.73
N GLU A 53 29.98 -36.17 5.22
CA GLU A 53 31.21 -35.78 5.87
C GLU A 53 31.35 -34.25 5.92
N VAL A 54 31.74 -33.74 7.08
CA VAL A 54 31.88 -32.29 7.31
C VAL A 54 33.15 -32.00 8.13
N ASP A 55 33.73 -30.83 7.91
CA ASP A 55 34.93 -30.40 8.63
C ASP A 55 34.62 -30.16 10.13
N GLU A 56 35.65 -30.30 10.97
CA GLU A 56 35.52 -30.19 12.44
C GLU A 56 34.93 -28.86 12.92
N GLU A 57 35.17 -27.77 12.17
CA GLU A 57 34.71 -26.43 12.54
C GLU A 57 33.24 -26.13 12.12
N VAL A 58 32.65 -27.01 11.31
CA VAL A 58 31.31 -26.79 10.76
C VAL A 58 30.24 -27.21 11.77
N VAL A 59 29.46 -26.23 12.23
CA VAL A 59 28.35 -26.45 13.18
C VAL A 59 27.08 -26.92 12.46
N ASP A 60 26.80 -26.38 11.29
CA ASP A 60 25.61 -26.69 10.47
C ASP A 60 26.03 -27.39 9.17
N CYS A 61 25.47 -28.56 8.91
CA CYS A 61 25.75 -29.34 7.72
C CYS A 61 25.41 -28.53 6.43
N PRO A 62 26.35 -28.38 5.48
CA PRO A 62 26.12 -27.62 4.24
C PRO A 62 25.04 -28.26 3.34
N GLU A 63 24.90 -29.58 3.36
CA GLU A 63 23.93 -30.32 2.53
C GLU A 63 22.53 -30.25 3.08
N CYS A 64 22.30 -30.64 4.35
CA CYS A 64 20.97 -30.77 4.91
C CYS A 64 20.57 -29.58 5.83
N GLY A 65 21.53 -28.74 6.22
CA GLY A 65 21.30 -27.56 7.08
C GLY A 65 20.89 -27.89 8.51
N HIS A 66 21.16 -29.11 8.99
CA HIS A 66 20.96 -29.51 10.38
C HIS A 66 22.29 -29.37 11.14
N ASN A 67 22.21 -29.10 12.42
CA ASN A 67 23.39 -29.15 13.28
C ASN A 67 23.99 -30.55 13.23
N VAL A 68 25.30 -30.62 13.02
CA VAL A 68 26.03 -31.86 12.73
C VAL A 68 25.91 -32.86 13.89
N ASP A 69 25.92 -32.37 15.13
CA ASP A 69 25.94 -33.20 16.33
C ASP A 69 24.57 -33.58 16.83
N THR A 70 23.64 -32.61 16.81
CA THR A 70 22.30 -32.80 17.42
C THR A 70 21.25 -33.29 16.41
N GLY A 71 21.52 -33.18 15.10
CA GLY A 71 20.57 -33.50 14.04
C GLY A 71 19.34 -32.57 14.01
N VAL A 72 19.34 -31.49 14.79
CA VAL A 72 18.26 -30.49 14.83
C VAL A 72 18.63 -29.32 13.92
N ILE A 73 17.65 -28.75 13.24
CA ILE A 73 17.88 -27.54 12.44
C ILE A 73 18.24 -26.40 13.38
N SER A 74 19.43 -25.78 13.15
CA SER A 74 19.83 -24.60 13.92
C SER A 74 18.85 -23.45 13.71
N ASP A 75 18.71 -22.56 14.70
CA ASP A 75 17.86 -21.37 14.59
C ASP A 75 18.27 -20.48 13.43
N TYR A 76 19.57 -20.40 13.12
CA TYR A 76 20.08 -19.68 11.96
C TYR A 76 19.59 -20.29 10.64
N MET A 77 19.72 -21.62 10.46
CA MET A 77 19.27 -22.30 9.25
C MET A 77 17.75 -22.33 9.14
N ARG A 78 17.02 -22.44 10.27
CA ARG A 78 15.57 -22.29 10.30
C ARG A 78 15.16 -20.90 9.83
N LYS A 79 15.77 -19.84 10.35
CA LYS A 79 15.52 -18.46 9.90
C LYS A 79 15.91 -18.24 8.44
N LYS A 80 17.01 -18.85 7.98
CA LYS A 80 17.44 -18.80 6.56
C LYS A 80 16.42 -19.47 5.65
N ARG A 81 15.89 -20.66 6.02
CA ARG A 81 14.82 -21.34 5.27
C ARG A 81 13.51 -20.55 5.30
N GLU A 82 13.13 -20.00 6.44
CA GLU A 82 11.96 -19.13 6.56
C GLU A 82 12.07 -17.86 5.69
N ARG A 83 13.29 -17.32 5.55
CA ARG A 83 13.56 -16.19 4.64
C ARG A 83 13.46 -16.60 3.18
N LYS A 84 13.98 -17.76 2.80
CA LYS A 84 13.99 -18.25 1.41
C LYS A 84 12.57 -18.54 0.90
N GLY A 85 11.66 -19.02 1.75
CA GLY A 85 10.30 -19.39 1.37
C GLY A 85 10.22 -20.77 0.70
N PRO A 86 9.04 -21.12 0.15
CA PRO A 86 8.84 -22.34 -0.64
C PRO A 86 9.57 -22.28 -1.98
N ASP A 87 9.65 -23.41 -2.68
CA ASP A 87 10.30 -23.49 -3.98
C ASP A 87 9.56 -22.61 -5.02
N PRO A 88 10.26 -21.67 -5.69
CA PRO A 88 9.67 -20.83 -6.72
C PRO A 88 9.05 -21.57 -7.90
N GLU A 89 9.47 -22.83 -8.17
CA GLU A 89 8.91 -23.64 -9.26
C GLU A 89 7.45 -24.01 -9.02
N GLU A 90 7.04 -24.22 -7.77
CA GLU A 90 5.66 -24.51 -7.41
C GLU A 90 4.70 -23.33 -7.64
N PHE A 91 5.24 -22.11 -7.71
CA PHE A 91 4.46 -20.88 -7.84
C PHE A 91 3.43 -20.92 -8.96
N TRP A 92 3.84 -21.36 -10.15
CA TRP A 92 3.03 -21.30 -11.37
C TRP A 92 1.70 -22.05 -11.27
N GLY A 93 1.73 -23.25 -10.65
CA GLY A 93 0.53 -24.04 -10.42
C GLY A 93 -0.27 -23.58 -9.20
N VAL A 94 0.43 -23.30 -8.10
CA VAL A 94 -0.21 -22.93 -6.83
C VAL A 94 -0.85 -21.56 -6.89
N ALA A 95 -0.28 -20.59 -7.62
CA ALA A 95 -0.84 -19.26 -7.74
C ALA A 95 -2.28 -19.31 -8.32
N TRP A 96 -2.53 -20.17 -9.31
CA TRP A 96 -3.86 -20.35 -9.90
C TRP A 96 -4.79 -21.15 -9.00
N THR A 97 -4.43 -22.40 -8.71
CA THR A 97 -5.28 -23.34 -7.96
C THR A 97 -5.54 -22.89 -6.54
N GLY A 98 -4.50 -22.35 -5.86
CA GLY A 98 -4.58 -21.84 -4.51
C GLY A 98 -5.42 -20.57 -4.39
N SER A 99 -5.40 -19.70 -5.41
CA SER A 99 -6.24 -18.49 -5.44
C SER A 99 -7.71 -18.85 -5.62
N PHE A 100 -8.06 -19.80 -6.51
CA PHE A 100 -9.41 -20.31 -6.62
C PHE A 100 -9.93 -20.95 -5.32
N LYS A 101 -9.09 -21.80 -4.71
CA LYS A 101 -9.44 -22.44 -3.43
C LYS A 101 -9.71 -21.40 -2.34
N PHE A 102 -8.88 -20.35 -2.29
CA PHE A 102 -9.03 -19.27 -1.32
C PHE A 102 -10.34 -18.49 -1.53
N VAL A 103 -10.68 -18.11 -2.77
CA VAL A 103 -11.93 -17.42 -3.07
C VAL A 103 -13.12 -18.29 -2.67
N LYS A 104 -13.10 -19.58 -3.00
CA LYS A 104 -14.16 -20.54 -2.61
C LYS A 104 -14.32 -20.64 -1.08
N GLN A 105 -13.25 -20.55 -0.33
CA GLN A 105 -13.28 -20.55 1.14
C GLN A 105 -13.74 -19.22 1.75
N ASN A 106 -13.60 -18.12 1.00
CA ASN A 106 -13.83 -16.74 1.47
C ASN A 106 -14.85 -16.00 0.59
N ILE A 107 -15.90 -16.69 0.12
CA ILE A 107 -17.00 -16.11 -0.66
C ILE A 107 -17.57 -14.84 -0.02
N PRO A 108 -17.82 -14.78 1.32
CA PRO A 108 -18.32 -13.57 1.95
C PRO A 108 -17.41 -12.35 1.78
N LEU A 109 -16.08 -12.53 1.75
CA LEU A 109 -15.14 -11.45 1.48
C LEU A 109 -15.28 -10.94 0.05
N ALA A 110 -15.39 -11.84 -0.94
CA ALA A 110 -15.55 -11.49 -2.34
C ALA A 110 -16.87 -10.73 -2.58
N LEU A 111 -17.97 -11.23 -1.99
CA LEU A 111 -19.27 -10.56 -2.05
C LEU A 111 -19.24 -9.17 -1.42
N ARG A 112 -18.68 -9.03 -0.20
CA ARG A 112 -18.55 -7.72 0.45
C ARG A 112 -17.71 -6.76 -0.39
N THR A 113 -16.60 -7.23 -0.96
CA THR A 113 -15.74 -6.41 -1.82
C THR A 113 -16.52 -5.90 -3.04
N GLY A 114 -17.27 -6.76 -3.71
CA GLY A 114 -18.12 -6.36 -4.84
C GLY A 114 -19.26 -5.43 -4.42
N MET A 115 -19.92 -5.69 -3.29
CA MET A 115 -21.01 -4.86 -2.77
C MET A 115 -20.54 -3.45 -2.36
N TYR A 116 -19.44 -3.33 -1.63
CA TYR A 116 -18.89 -2.02 -1.29
C TYR A 116 -18.45 -1.27 -2.55
N TRP A 117 -17.87 -2.00 -3.49
CA TRP A 117 -17.50 -1.43 -4.79
C TRP A 117 -18.71 -0.88 -5.53
N SER A 118 -19.79 -1.65 -5.65
CA SER A 118 -21.02 -1.20 -6.32
C SER A 118 -21.64 0.02 -5.63
N LEU A 119 -21.67 0.01 -4.29
CA LEU A 119 -22.23 1.11 -3.50
C LEU A 119 -21.43 2.42 -3.71
N PHE A 120 -20.11 2.38 -3.53
CA PHE A 120 -19.30 3.59 -3.68
C PHE A 120 -19.24 4.08 -5.12
N LEU A 121 -19.25 3.17 -6.09
CA LEU A 121 -19.31 3.53 -7.51
C LEU A 121 -20.65 4.22 -7.85
N ALA A 122 -21.77 3.66 -7.38
CA ALA A 122 -23.09 4.28 -7.57
C ALA A 122 -23.17 5.67 -6.90
N LEU A 123 -22.63 5.80 -5.67
CA LEU A 123 -22.57 7.09 -4.97
C LEU A 123 -21.67 8.10 -5.70
N SER A 124 -20.56 7.67 -6.30
CA SER A 124 -19.69 8.52 -7.10
C SER A 124 -20.38 9.01 -8.37
N TYR A 125 -21.09 8.12 -9.09
CA TYR A 125 -21.91 8.50 -10.24
C TYR A 125 -23.05 9.45 -9.85
N PHE A 126 -23.68 9.19 -8.72
CA PHE A 126 -24.73 10.08 -8.19
C PHE A 126 -24.17 11.47 -7.84
N ALA A 127 -23.01 11.54 -7.21
CA ALA A 127 -22.35 12.82 -6.95
C ALA A 127 -21.99 13.57 -8.25
N ALA A 128 -21.50 12.84 -9.27
CA ALA A 128 -21.20 13.40 -10.58
C ALA A 128 -22.47 13.93 -11.28
N TYR A 129 -23.57 13.18 -11.18
CA TYR A 129 -24.87 13.60 -11.69
C TYR A 129 -25.37 14.86 -11.00
N CYS A 130 -25.39 14.90 -9.65
CA CYS A 130 -25.79 16.08 -8.90
C CYS A 130 -24.93 17.30 -9.24
N ARG A 131 -23.63 17.11 -9.43
CA ARG A 131 -22.71 18.17 -9.85
C ARG A 131 -23.11 18.81 -11.17
N SER A 132 -23.61 18.04 -12.15
CA SER A 132 -23.99 18.56 -13.47
C SER A 132 -25.17 19.53 -13.45
N PHE A 133 -25.99 19.51 -12.37
CA PHE A 133 -27.10 20.43 -12.17
C PHE A 133 -26.78 21.60 -11.23
N CYS A 134 -25.56 21.67 -10.68
CA CYS A 134 -25.18 22.72 -9.76
C CYS A 134 -24.81 24.00 -10.49
N THR A 135 -25.54 25.10 -10.22
CA THR A 135 -25.24 26.44 -10.71
C THR A 135 -24.42 27.27 -9.73
N SER A 136 -24.47 26.93 -8.44
CA SER A 136 -23.73 27.63 -7.39
C SER A 136 -22.39 26.96 -7.07
N LEU A 137 -21.34 27.76 -6.89
CA LEU A 137 -20.01 27.28 -6.56
C LEU A 137 -19.95 26.41 -5.30
N PRO A 138 -20.61 26.75 -4.17
CA PRO A 138 -20.60 25.91 -2.96
C PRO A 138 -21.16 24.50 -3.20
N MET A 139 -22.26 24.37 -3.94
CA MET A 139 -22.87 23.08 -4.26
C MET A 139 -22.00 22.26 -5.22
N LEU A 140 -21.37 22.93 -6.20
CA LEU A 140 -20.41 22.29 -7.10
C LEU A 140 -19.23 21.71 -6.32
N LEU A 141 -18.65 22.48 -5.40
CA LEU A 141 -17.55 22.02 -4.55
C LEU A 141 -17.97 20.88 -3.63
N PHE A 142 -19.16 20.97 -3.02
CA PHE A 142 -19.71 19.92 -2.17
C PHE A 142 -19.82 18.56 -2.90
N TRP A 143 -20.46 18.53 -4.07
CA TRP A 143 -20.63 17.30 -4.83
C TRP A 143 -19.32 16.78 -5.43
N THR A 144 -18.39 17.67 -5.76
CA THR A 144 -17.05 17.27 -6.18
C THR A 144 -16.31 16.59 -5.02
N ALA A 145 -16.33 17.19 -3.83
CA ALA A 145 -15.72 16.60 -2.63
C ALA A 145 -16.36 15.27 -2.24
N ALA A 146 -17.70 15.17 -2.30
CA ALA A 146 -18.41 13.93 -2.04
C ALA A 146 -18.00 12.82 -3.01
N GLY A 147 -17.94 13.11 -4.32
CA GLY A 147 -17.50 12.16 -5.33
C GLY A 147 -16.07 11.67 -5.11
N VAL A 148 -15.15 12.57 -4.75
CA VAL A 148 -13.77 12.22 -4.39
C VAL A 148 -13.73 11.33 -3.16
N LEU A 149 -14.48 11.66 -2.09
CA LEU A 149 -14.53 10.84 -0.88
C LEU A 149 -15.06 9.42 -1.14
N PHE A 150 -16.08 9.28 -1.98
CA PHE A 150 -16.62 7.97 -2.35
C PHE A 150 -15.60 7.16 -3.17
N SER A 151 -14.90 7.79 -4.12
CA SER A 151 -13.82 7.15 -4.87
C SER A 151 -12.69 6.68 -3.95
N LEU A 152 -12.23 7.55 -3.04
CA LEU A 152 -11.19 7.20 -2.07
C LEU A 152 -11.60 6.07 -1.13
N GLY A 153 -12.87 6.05 -0.68
CA GLY A 153 -13.40 4.98 0.16
C GLY A 153 -13.38 3.61 -0.54
N TYR A 154 -13.72 3.60 -1.79
CA TYR A 154 -13.74 2.42 -2.65
C TYR A 154 -12.34 1.87 -2.96
N ASP A 155 -11.44 2.72 -3.46
CA ASP A 155 -10.06 2.32 -3.76
C ASP A 155 -9.32 1.90 -2.49
N GLY A 156 -9.59 2.58 -1.38
CA GLY A 156 -9.03 2.26 -0.09
C GLY A 156 -9.50 0.92 0.47
N TRP A 157 -10.78 0.57 0.29
CA TRP A 157 -11.28 -0.76 0.66
C TRP A 157 -10.56 -1.86 -0.12
N TYR A 158 -10.38 -1.68 -1.43
CA TYR A 158 -9.65 -2.63 -2.25
C TYR A 158 -8.22 -2.82 -1.76
N TRP A 159 -7.52 -1.73 -1.46
CA TRP A 159 -6.16 -1.76 -0.91
C TRP A 159 -6.11 -2.40 0.48
N PHE A 160 -7.06 -2.09 1.34
CA PHE A 160 -7.18 -2.69 2.67
C PHE A 160 -7.34 -4.21 2.60
N CYS A 161 -8.24 -4.69 1.74
CA CYS A 161 -8.42 -6.11 1.49
C CYS A 161 -7.14 -6.74 0.93
N ASN A 162 -6.49 -6.09 -0.05
CA ASN A 162 -5.27 -6.59 -0.68
C ASN A 162 -4.15 -6.79 0.34
N ILE A 163 -3.89 -5.80 1.19
CA ILE A 163 -2.90 -5.89 2.27
C ILE A 163 -3.21 -7.05 3.21
N ASN A 164 -4.46 -7.20 3.65
CA ASN A 164 -4.86 -8.27 4.56
C ASN A 164 -4.73 -9.66 3.92
N VAL A 165 -5.14 -9.82 2.66
CA VAL A 165 -5.04 -11.08 1.92
C VAL A 165 -3.57 -11.46 1.68
N ILE A 166 -2.71 -10.50 1.31
CA ILE A 166 -1.27 -10.73 1.13
C ILE A 166 -0.63 -11.17 2.46
N ARG A 167 -0.86 -10.45 3.55
CA ARG A 167 -0.35 -10.81 4.89
C ARG A 167 -0.79 -12.19 5.31
N HIS A 168 -2.07 -12.52 5.11
CA HIS A 168 -2.60 -13.85 5.39
C HIS A 168 -1.93 -14.94 4.54
N THR A 169 -1.68 -14.66 3.24
CA THR A 169 -1.01 -15.61 2.34
C THR A 169 0.42 -15.91 2.77
N MET A 170 1.11 -14.88 3.27
CA MET A 170 2.50 -14.99 3.74
C MET A 170 2.62 -15.57 5.15
N SER A 171 1.51 -15.70 5.88
CA SER A 171 1.49 -16.22 7.26
C SER A 171 1.50 -17.75 7.31
N PRO A 172 1.93 -18.36 8.44
CA PRO A 172 1.79 -19.81 8.66
C PRO A 172 0.33 -20.30 8.59
N LYS A 173 -0.62 -19.41 8.85
CA LYS A 173 -2.07 -19.70 8.86
C LYS A 173 -2.72 -19.62 7.48
N ARG A 174 -1.94 -19.52 6.39
CA ARG A 174 -2.43 -19.31 5.00
C ARG A 174 -3.49 -20.30 4.50
N ASN A 175 -3.52 -21.51 5.05
CA ASN A 175 -4.49 -22.56 4.67
C ASN A 175 -5.81 -22.47 5.43
N LYS A 176 -5.91 -21.59 6.45
CA LYS A 176 -7.14 -21.35 7.20
C LYS A 176 -7.95 -20.26 6.53
N ARG A 177 -9.25 -20.22 6.81
CA ARG A 177 -10.11 -19.10 6.40
C ARG A 177 -9.58 -17.79 6.98
N LEU A 178 -9.59 -16.73 6.17
CA LEU A 178 -9.25 -15.40 6.65
C LEU A 178 -10.28 -14.96 7.71
N LYS A 179 -9.81 -14.38 8.81
CA LYS A 179 -10.70 -13.74 9.79
C LYS A 179 -11.51 -12.64 9.11
N ASP A 180 -12.71 -12.38 9.61
CA ASP A 180 -13.57 -11.33 9.04
C ASP A 180 -12.85 -9.98 9.02
N VAL A 181 -12.78 -9.41 7.82
CA VAL A 181 -12.25 -8.07 7.58
C VAL A 181 -13.41 -7.10 7.70
N HIS A 182 -13.36 -6.20 8.68
CA HIS A 182 -14.39 -5.19 8.88
C HIS A 182 -14.02 -3.91 8.11
N PHE A 183 -15.06 -3.23 7.61
CA PHE A 183 -14.89 -1.94 6.95
C PHE A 183 -14.60 -0.86 7.99
N ASP A 184 -13.49 -0.15 7.81
CA ASP A 184 -13.13 1.04 8.57
C ASP A 184 -13.00 2.21 7.60
N PHE A 185 -13.90 3.18 7.72
CA PHE A 185 -13.99 4.31 6.80
C PHE A 185 -12.70 5.15 6.79
N TYR A 186 -12.16 5.45 7.97
CA TYR A 186 -10.94 6.28 8.07
C TYR A 186 -9.72 5.59 7.47
N GLN A 187 -9.54 4.30 7.76
CA GLN A 187 -8.46 3.52 7.17
C GLN A 187 -8.63 3.40 5.65
N CYS A 188 -9.85 3.18 5.17
CA CYS A 188 -10.12 3.10 3.74
C CYS A 188 -9.83 4.42 3.03
N VAL A 189 -10.28 5.57 3.56
CA VAL A 189 -9.97 6.88 2.95
C VAL A 189 -8.45 7.15 2.95
N ALA A 190 -7.77 6.87 4.05
CA ALA A 190 -6.31 7.03 4.13
C ALA A 190 -5.55 6.13 3.13
N LEU A 191 -5.99 4.88 2.98
CA LEU A 191 -5.42 3.96 1.99
C LEU A 191 -5.80 4.35 0.56
N GLY A 192 -7.00 4.88 0.34
CA GLY A 192 -7.43 5.44 -0.94
C GLY A 192 -6.54 6.60 -1.38
N ILE A 193 -6.22 7.53 -0.49
CA ILE A 193 -5.24 8.60 -0.75
C ILE A 193 -3.88 7.99 -1.12
N LYS A 194 -3.41 7.00 -0.36
CA LYS A 194 -2.15 6.31 -0.69
C LYS A 194 -2.18 5.65 -2.06
N ALA A 195 -3.32 5.05 -2.45
CA ALA A 195 -3.49 4.41 -3.75
C ALA A 195 -3.33 5.39 -4.91
N HIS A 196 -3.84 6.61 -4.78
CA HIS A 196 -3.73 7.65 -5.80
C HIS A 196 -2.37 8.36 -5.81
N VAL A 197 -1.79 8.61 -4.63
CA VAL A 197 -0.51 9.30 -4.49
C VAL A 197 0.67 8.40 -4.90
N TRP A 198 0.58 7.10 -4.64
CA TRP A 198 1.66 6.16 -4.93
C TRP A 198 2.11 6.14 -6.41
N PRO A 199 1.23 6.00 -7.42
CA PRO A 199 1.65 6.00 -8.82
C PRO A 199 2.31 7.33 -9.21
N ILE A 200 1.81 8.45 -8.68
CA ILE A 200 2.37 9.78 -8.94
C ILE A 200 3.82 9.82 -8.45
N ILE A 201 4.08 9.44 -7.19
CA ILE A 201 5.44 9.46 -6.63
C ILE A 201 6.38 8.51 -7.38
N LEU A 202 5.90 7.30 -7.71
CA LEU A 202 6.72 6.29 -8.36
C LEU A 202 7.08 6.67 -9.79
N LEU A 203 6.11 7.19 -10.55
CA LEU A 203 6.25 7.46 -11.97
C LEU A 203 6.70 8.88 -12.29
N LEU A 204 6.64 9.81 -11.32
CA LEU A 204 7.01 11.20 -11.50
C LEU A 204 8.40 11.42 -12.11
N PRO A 205 9.48 10.74 -11.67
CA PRO A 205 10.81 10.90 -12.27
C PRO A 205 10.83 10.52 -13.75
N ALA A 206 10.15 9.43 -14.12
CA ALA A 206 10.05 8.98 -15.50
C ALA A 206 9.21 9.95 -16.35
N PHE A 207 8.12 10.48 -15.79
CA PHE A 207 7.30 11.49 -16.43
C PHE A 207 8.06 12.79 -16.69
N LEU A 208 8.83 13.27 -15.70
CA LEU A 208 9.65 14.48 -15.85
C LEU A 208 10.75 14.30 -16.90
N ALA A 209 11.39 13.11 -16.92
CA ALA A 209 12.38 12.80 -17.96
C ALA A 209 11.74 12.75 -19.36
N LEU A 210 10.54 12.17 -19.48
CA LEU A 210 9.80 12.13 -20.73
C LEU A 210 9.36 13.53 -21.17
N LEU A 211 8.93 14.38 -20.24
CA LEU A 211 8.57 15.77 -20.53
C LEU A 211 9.78 16.57 -21.02
N ALA A 212 10.93 16.44 -20.36
CA ALA A 212 12.18 17.06 -20.80
C ALA A 212 12.59 16.58 -22.21
N PHE A 213 12.46 15.26 -22.47
CA PHE A 213 12.71 14.69 -23.78
C PHE A 213 11.73 15.20 -24.85
N PHE A 214 10.45 15.37 -24.53
CA PHE A 214 9.45 15.96 -25.41
C PHE A 214 9.83 17.40 -25.81
N ILE A 215 10.19 18.24 -24.83
CA ILE A 215 10.62 19.61 -25.07
C ILE A 215 11.85 19.63 -25.97
N TRP A 216 12.85 18.83 -25.62
CA TRP A 216 14.09 18.73 -26.41
C TRP A 216 13.84 18.25 -27.85
N SER A 217 13.05 17.17 -28.03
CA SER A 217 12.77 16.62 -29.37
C SER A 217 11.95 17.57 -30.23
N SER A 218 10.99 18.30 -29.64
CA SER A 218 10.19 19.31 -30.34
C SER A 218 11.06 20.49 -30.82
N MET A 219 12.02 20.90 -29.98
CA MET A 219 12.99 21.95 -30.37
C MET A 219 13.96 21.45 -31.43
N ALA A 220 14.47 20.23 -31.31
CA ALA A 220 15.45 19.66 -32.25
C ALA A 220 14.86 19.38 -33.65
N THR A 221 13.60 18.93 -33.70
CA THR A 221 12.92 18.62 -34.98
C THR A 221 12.17 19.80 -35.59
N GLY A 222 11.96 20.87 -34.84
CA GLY A 222 11.09 21.98 -35.24
C GLY A 222 9.61 21.60 -35.39
N SER A 223 9.21 20.39 -34.93
CA SER A 223 7.86 19.85 -35.06
C SER A 223 7.31 19.37 -33.72
N VAL A 224 6.32 20.10 -33.22
CA VAL A 224 5.57 19.70 -31.99
C VAL A 224 4.83 18.37 -32.18
N LEU A 225 4.34 18.10 -33.40
CA LEU A 225 3.59 16.88 -33.70
C LEU A 225 4.46 15.62 -33.59
N ALA A 226 5.71 15.68 -34.08
CA ALA A 226 6.66 14.59 -33.95
C ALA A 226 7.02 14.33 -32.49
N GLY A 227 7.27 15.41 -31.72
CA GLY A 227 7.49 15.32 -30.27
C GLY A 227 6.29 14.70 -29.51
N LEU A 228 5.06 15.09 -29.90
CA LEU A 228 3.83 14.58 -29.28
C LEU A 228 3.67 13.05 -29.49
N GLY A 229 3.96 12.55 -30.70
CA GLY A 229 3.91 11.11 -30.97
C GLY A 229 4.87 10.31 -30.06
N MET A 230 6.11 10.79 -29.92
CA MET A 230 7.11 10.20 -29.01
C MET A 230 6.67 10.28 -27.54
N PHE A 231 6.06 11.39 -27.14
CA PHE A 231 5.52 11.58 -25.78
C PHE A 231 4.40 10.58 -25.47
N VAL A 232 3.45 10.36 -26.38
CA VAL A 232 2.37 9.38 -26.22
C VAL A 232 2.92 7.96 -26.07
N ILE A 233 3.87 7.57 -26.92
CA ILE A 233 4.51 6.24 -26.83
C ILE A 233 5.24 6.09 -25.48
N GLY A 234 5.97 7.12 -25.07
CA GLY A 234 6.66 7.13 -23.78
C GLY A 234 5.70 7.05 -22.59
N MET A 235 4.55 7.74 -22.66
CA MET A 235 3.49 7.65 -21.64
C MET A 235 2.92 6.25 -21.53
N LEU A 236 2.68 5.56 -22.64
CA LEU A 236 2.24 4.15 -22.64
C LEU A 236 3.31 3.26 -22.00
N GLY A 237 4.59 3.51 -22.29
CA GLY A 237 5.70 2.79 -21.66
C GLY A 237 5.75 3.00 -20.14
N ILE A 238 5.59 4.23 -19.65
CA ILE A 238 5.53 4.57 -18.23
C ILE A 238 4.35 3.87 -17.54
N LEU A 239 3.18 3.89 -18.19
CA LEU A 239 1.99 3.22 -17.67
C LEU A 239 2.22 1.70 -17.53
N LEU A 240 2.80 1.08 -18.55
CA LEU A 240 3.14 -0.36 -18.53
C LEU A 240 4.13 -0.69 -17.41
N LEU A 241 5.17 0.13 -17.22
CA LEU A 241 6.12 -0.03 -16.11
C LEU A 241 5.43 0.10 -14.75
N GLY A 242 4.51 1.05 -14.60
CA GLY A 242 3.71 1.20 -13.38
C GLY A 242 2.85 -0.02 -13.09
N LEU A 243 2.21 -0.56 -14.11
CA LEU A 243 1.45 -1.80 -14.00
C LEU A 243 2.35 -2.97 -13.60
N LEU A 244 3.50 -3.17 -14.24
CA LEU A 244 4.45 -4.23 -13.89
C LEU A 244 5.01 -4.10 -12.46
N ALA A 245 5.11 -2.87 -11.94
CA ALA A 245 5.53 -2.62 -10.58
C ALA A 245 4.44 -2.95 -9.54
N LEU A 246 3.17 -2.96 -9.92
CA LEU A 246 2.04 -3.08 -9.01
C LEU A 246 2.09 -4.34 -8.11
N PRO A 247 2.33 -5.57 -8.63
CA PRO A 247 2.39 -6.75 -7.79
C PRO A 247 3.47 -6.68 -6.71
N ALA A 248 4.69 -6.32 -7.08
CA ALA A 248 5.81 -6.19 -6.15
C ALA A 248 5.58 -5.06 -5.13
N ALA A 249 5.05 -3.93 -5.58
CA ALA A 249 4.73 -2.79 -4.70
C ALA A 249 3.68 -3.16 -3.65
N MET A 250 2.62 -3.86 -4.03
CA MET A 250 1.56 -4.28 -3.12
C MET A 250 2.09 -5.25 -2.05
N VAL A 251 3.04 -6.11 -2.40
CA VAL A 251 3.71 -6.99 -1.44
C VAL A 251 4.54 -6.16 -0.45
N HIS A 252 5.33 -5.20 -0.92
CA HIS A 252 6.09 -4.31 -0.03
C HIS A 252 5.17 -3.45 0.84
N MET A 253 4.04 -2.96 0.31
CA MET A 253 3.06 -2.17 1.08
C MET A 253 2.31 -2.99 2.14
N SER A 254 2.29 -4.31 2.02
CA SER A 254 1.73 -5.18 3.03
C SER A 254 2.66 -5.42 4.22
N MET A 255 3.93 -5.01 4.12
CA MET A 255 4.91 -5.12 5.20
C MET A 255 4.77 -3.96 6.20
N PRO A 256 5.27 -4.12 7.47
CA PRO A 256 5.30 -3.02 8.44
C PRO A 256 6.07 -1.79 7.94
N TYR A 257 7.20 -2.01 7.27
CA TYR A 257 8.04 -0.96 6.68
C TYR A 257 7.85 -0.89 5.17
N THR A 258 7.06 0.07 4.73
CA THR A 258 6.57 0.17 3.34
C THR A 258 7.45 1.01 2.40
N TYR A 259 8.55 1.61 2.90
CA TYR A 259 9.30 2.62 2.16
C TYR A 259 9.84 2.13 0.81
N LYS A 260 10.18 0.84 0.67
CA LYS A 260 10.67 0.28 -0.59
C LYS A 260 9.65 0.36 -1.73
N ALA A 261 8.35 0.27 -1.40
CA ALA A 261 7.28 0.43 -2.38
C ALA A 261 7.19 1.84 -2.99
N TRP A 262 7.67 2.85 -2.26
CA TRP A 262 7.55 4.26 -2.62
C TRP A 262 8.79 4.81 -3.32
N THR A 263 9.88 4.05 -3.36
CA THR A 263 11.14 4.48 -3.97
C THR A 263 11.30 3.89 -5.37
N PRO A 264 11.42 4.70 -6.43
CA PRO A 264 11.58 4.23 -7.80
C PRO A 264 12.76 3.27 -7.95
N TYR A 265 13.88 3.55 -7.29
CA TYR A 265 15.08 2.71 -7.32
C TYR A 265 14.83 1.29 -6.78
N HIS A 266 14.25 1.15 -5.58
CA HIS A 266 13.97 -0.17 -5.00
C HIS A 266 12.89 -0.91 -5.80
N MET A 267 11.91 -0.18 -6.33
CA MET A 267 10.89 -0.78 -7.17
C MET A 267 11.44 -1.29 -8.49
N ALA A 268 12.34 -0.54 -9.15
CA ALA A 268 13.00 -0.99 -10.38
C ALA A 268 13.79 -2.30 -10.14
N ILE A 269 14.54 -2.39 -9.03
CA ILE A 269 15.26 -3.61 -8.65
C ILE A 269 14.28 -4.76 -8.38
N SER A 270 13.21 -4.51 -7.62
CA SER A 270 12.20 -5.53 -7.28
C SER A 270 11.50 -6.05 -8.53
N VAL A 271 11.09 -5.17 -9.44
CA VAL A 271 10.48 -5.53 -10.73
C VAL A 271 11.46 -6.34 -11.58
N GLY A 272 12.73 -5.90 -11.69
CA GLY A 272 13.74 -6.63 -12.45
C GLY A 272 13.94 -8.07 -11.94
N LYS A 273 13.90 -8.29 -10.62
CA LYS A 273 14.03 -9.61 -10.00
C LYS A 273 12.76 -10.47 -10.08
N THR A 274 11.59 -9.85 -10.25
CA THR A 274 10.26 -10.51 -10.25
C THR A 274 9.46 -10.25 -11.51
N ILE A 275 10.12 -9.95 -12.63
CA ILE A 275 9.44 -9.62 -13.90
C ILE A 275 8.56 -10.77 -14.40
N LEU A 276 9.07 -12.01 -14.38
CA LEU A 276 8.30 -13.18 -14.84
C LEU A 276 7.07 -13.46 -13.96
N PRO A 277 7.16 -13.50 -12.60
CA PRO A 277 5.98 -13.59 -11.75
C PRO A 277 4.99 -12.45 -11.94
N SER A 278 5.46 -11.22 -12.16
CA SER A 278 4.59 -10.07 -12.41
C SER A 278 3.85 -10.21 -13.75
N LEU A 279 4.54 -10.60 -14.82
CA LEU A 279 3.92 -10.88 -16.12
C LEU A 279 2.89 -12.01 -16.02
N TYR A 280 3.21 -13.09 -15.29
CA TYR A 280 2.27 -14.18 -15.06
C TYR A 280 1.02 -13.71 -14.31
N TRP A 281 1.18 -12.85 -13.30
CA TRP A 281 0.07 -12.24 -12.61
C TRP A 281 -0.84 -11.44 -13.57
N PHE A 282 -0.26 -10.72 -14.54
CA PHE A 282 -1.01 -10.05 -15.59
C PHE A 282 -1.75 -11.01 -16.50
N VAL A 283 -1.12 -12.10 -16.90
CA VAL A 283 -1.79 -13.15 -17.69
C VAL A 283 -2.97 -13.72 -16.91
N MET A 284 -2.80 -13.97 -15.60
CA MET A 284 -3.89 -14.39 -14.72
C MET A 284 -5.00 -13.34 -14.65
N ALA A 285 -4.65 -12.04 -14.55
CA ALA A 285 -5.62 -10.96 -14.52
C ALA A 285 -6.41 -10.87 -15.84
N LEU A 286 -5.73 -10.94 -16.99
CA LEU A 286 -6.37 -10.94 -18.30
C LEU A 286 -7.28 -12.17 -18.49
N ALA A 287 -6.80 -13.36 -18.15
CA ALA A 287 -7.58 -14.59 -18.25
C ALA A 287 -8.84 -14.54 -17.36
N ALA A 288 -8.69 -13.99 -16.15
CA ALA A 288 -9.80 -13.85 -15.23
C ALA A 288 -10.80 -12.75 -15.65
N LEU A 289 -10.38 -11.76 -16.45
CA LEU A 289 -11.25 -10.74 -17.03
C LEU A 289 -12.03 -11.24 -18.28
N LEU A 290 -11.61 -12.34 -18.91
CA LEU A 290 -12.30 -12.87 -20.10
C LEU A 290 -13.80 -13.07 -19.91
N PRO A 291 -14.31 -13.63 -18.78
CA PRO A 291 -15.76 -13.75 -18.57
C PRO A 291 -16.47 -12.40 -18.53
N VAL A 292 -15.84 -11.38 -17.96
CA VAL A 292 -16.38 -10.01 -17.89
C VAL A 292 -16.47 -9.43 -19.29
N PHE A 293 -15.40 -9.53 -20.07
CA PHE A 293 -15.40 -9.09 -21.47
C PHE A 293 -16.41 -9.84 -22.32
N ALA A 294 -16.57 -11.14 -22.12
CA ALA A 294 -17.57 -11.94 -22.83
C ALA A 294 -18.99 -11.45 -22.53
N VAL A 295 -19.31 -11.18 -21.25
CA VAL A 295 -20.61 -10.62 -20.86
C VAL A 295 -20.81 -9.24 -21.45
N MET A 296 -19.82 -8.35 -21.37
CA MET A 296 -19.91 -7.01 -21.95
C MET A 296 -20.05 -7.04 -23.47
N LEU A 297 -19.33 -7.93 -24.15
CA LEU A 297 -19.41 -8.12 -25.60
C LEU A 297 -20.77 -8.65 -26.00
N THR A 298 -21.30 -9.68 -25.30
CA THR A 298 -22.63 -10.22 -25.53
C THR A 298 -23.68 -9.12 -25.36
N PHE A 299 -23.57 -8.33 -24.30
CA PHE A 299 -24.46 -7.21 -24.05
C PHE A 299 -24.38 -6.17 -25.18
N HIS A 300 -23.16 -5.84 -25.63
CA HIS A 300 -22.93 -4.90 -26.72
C HIS A 300 -23.49 -5.42 -28.06
N LEU A 301 -23.39 -6.72 -28.33
CA LEU A 301 -23.89 -7.33 -29.55
C LEU A 301 -25.41 -7.57 -29.56
N THR A 302 -26.01 -7.76 -28.38
CA THR A 302 -27.46 -8.03 -28.25
C THR A 302 -28.29 -6.77 -28.10
N TRP A 303 -27.66 -5.62 -27.72
CA TRP A 303 -28.36 -4.35 -27.54
C TRP A 303 -27.90 -3.35 -28.59
N ASP A 304 -28.85 -2.90 -29.47
CA ASP A 304 -28.57 -1.90 -30.50
C ASP A 304 -28.03 -0.61 -29.87
N GLY A 305 -26.73 -0.33 -30.09
CA GLY A 305 -26.03 0.81 -29.48
C GLY A 305 -25.26 0.49 -28.18
N GLY A 306 -25.27 -0.76 -27.70
CA GLY A 306 -24.47 -1.23 -26.55
C GLY A 306 -24.85 -0.62 -25.21
N LEU A 307 -23.89 -0.58 -24.27
CA LEU A 307 -24.10 -0.14 -22.88
C LEU A 307 -24.59 1.30 -22.77
N SER A 308 -24.20 2.17 -23.74
CA SER A 308 -24.60 3.59 -23.73
C SER A 308 -26.07 3.78 -24.11
N ALA A 309 -26.58 2.99 -25.07
CA ALA A 309 -27.98 3.01 -25.43
C ALA A 309 -28.86 2.41 -24.33
N ALA A 310 -28.47 1.28 -23.74
CA ALA A 310 -29.15 0.72 -22.60
C ALA A 310 -29.23 1.70 -21.41
N TYR A 311 -28.18 2.47 -21.18
CA TYR A 311 -28.15 3.52 -20.16
C TYR A 311 -29.12 4.66 -20.51
N GLN A 312 -29.13 5.11 -21.77
CA GLN A 312 -30.07 6.15 -22.25
C GLN A 312 -31.53 5.67 -22.18
N ASP A 313 -31.78 4.43 -22.58
CA ASP A 313 -33.13 3.82 -22.51
C ASP A 313 -33.60 3.65 -21.06
N ALA A 314 -32.68 3.29 -20.14
CA ALA A 314 -32.98 3.25 -18.71
C ALA A 314 -33.31 4.64 -18.17
N ILE A 315 -32.52 5.67 -18.51
CA ILE A 315 -32.81 7.06 -18.11
C ILE A 315 -34.13 7.53 -18.69
N LYS A 316 -34.40 7.25 -19.95
CA LYS A 316 -35.67 7.60 -20.59
C LYS A 316 -36.84 6.91 -19.92
N GLY A 317 -36.73 5.60 -19.64
CA GLY A 317 -37.73 4.85 -18.89
C GLY A 317 -37.99 5.41 -17.49
N ILE A 318 -36.94 5.87 -16.80
CA ILE A 318 -37.08 6.57 -15.50
C ILE A 318 -37.83 7.88 -15.68
N ALA A 319 -37.50 8.68 -16.70
CA ALA A 319 -38.18 9.92 -17.01
C ALA A 319 -39.67 9.71 -17.34
N ASP A 320 -39.98 8.68 -18.13
CA ASP A 320 -41.33 8.30 -18.50
C ASP A 320 -42.16 7.83 -17.28
N ILE A 321 -41.58 6.98 -16.41
CA ILE A 321 -42.21 6.56 -15.14
C ILE A 321 -42.41 7.76 -14.23
N THR A 322 -41.48 8.68 -14.20
CA THR A 322 -41.55 9.92 -13.42
C THR A 322 -42.72 10.81 -13.87
N LEU A 323 -42.79 11.03 -15.19
CA LEU A 323 -43.91 11.78 -15.80
C LEU A 323 -45.24 11.10 -15.51
N TRP A 324 -45.32 9.78 -15.69
CA TRP A 324 -46.55 9.02 -15.38
C TRP A 324 -46.96 9.12 -13.92
N ILE A 325 -46.03 9.07 -12.96
CA ILE A 325 -46.31 9.27 -11.54
C ILE A 325 -46.83 10.70 -11.30
N MET A 326 -46.20 11.72 -11.89
CA MET A 326 -46.62 13.12 -11.76
C MET A 326 -48.02 13.34 -12.36
N GLU A 327 -48.33 12.76 -13.49
CA GLU A 327 -49.66 12.78 -14.11
C GLU A 327 -50.69 12.04 -13.26
N SER A 328 -50.34 10.83 -12.78
CA SER A 328 -51.23 10.01 -11.93
C SER A 328 -51.57 10.68 -10.59
N LEU A 329 -50.67 11.51 -10.07
CA LEU A 329 -50.88 12.29 -8.86
C LEU A 329 -51.54 13.64 -9.13
N GLY A 330 -51.97 13.94 -10.38
CA GLY A 330 -52.59 15.21 -10.77
C GLY A 330 -51.65 16.43 -10.65
N MET A 331 -50.33 16.19 -10.57
CA MET A 331 -49.34 17.25 -10.39
C MET A 331 -49.18 18.13 -11.63
N VAL A 332 -49.37 17.53 -12.84
CA VAL A 332 -49.18 18.22 -14.11
C VAL A 332 -50.35 19.19 -14.38
N GLU A 333 -51.59 18.83 -13.99
CA GLU A 333 -52.76 19.73 -14.13
C GLU A 333 -52.70 20.89 -13.16
N ASN A 334 -52.22 20.70 -11.94
CA ASN A 334 -52.08 21.74 -10.92
C ASN A 334 -50.97 22.77 -11.20
N LEU A 335 -50.03 22.47 -12.12
CA LEU A 335 -49.01 23.43 -12.57
C LEU A 335 -49.56 24.57 -13.43
N LYS A 336 -50.80 24.48 -13.91
CA LYS A 336 -51.49 25.52 -14.73
C LYS A 336 -52.26 26.56 -13.90
N PHE A 337 -52.42 26.35 -12.58
CA PHE A 337 -53.19 27.27 -11.73
C PHE A 337 -52.32 27.81 -10.59
N ASP A 338 -52.19 29.11 -10.48
CA ASP A 338 -51.72 30.02 -9.40
C ASP A 338 -50.80 29.48 -8.28
N GLY A 339 -50.15 28.40 -8.53
CA GLY A 339 -49.51 27.57 -7.52
C GLY A 339 -47.98 27.55 -7.61
N ALA A 340 -47.28 28.63 -8.00
CA ALA A 340 -45.79 28.62 -7.99
C ALA A 340 -45.23 28.18 -6.63
N ALA A 341 -45.89 28.54 -5.53
CA ALA A 341 -45.49 28.11 -4.17
C ALA A 341 -45.85 26.65 -3.86
N VAL A 342 -47.00 26.14 -4.39
CA VAL A 342 -47.41 24.72 -4.22
C VAL A 342 -46.57 23.84 -5.15
N ALA A 343 -46.39 24.24 -6.41
CA ALA A 343 -45.52 23.55 -7.36
C ALA A 343 -44.06 23.49 -6.85
N PHE A 344 -43.57 24.58 -6.25
CA PHE A 344 -42.22 24.59 -5.65
C PHE A 344 -42.10 23.61 -4.46
N LYS A 345 -43.11 23.53 -3.59
CA LYS A 345 -43.11 22.54 -2.49
C LYS A 345 -43.19 21.11 -3.00
N ILE A 346 -44.04 20.83 -3.98
CA ILE A 346 -44.19 19.48 -4.55
C ILE A 346 -42.89 19.05 -5.27
N VAL A 347 -42.32 19.93 -6.09
CA VAL A 347 -41.04 19.69 -6.74
C VAL A 347 -39.93 19.50 -5.71
N TRP A 348 -39.92 20.29 -4.63
CA TRP A 348 -38.93 20.16 -3.55
C TRP A 348 -38.99 18.82 -2.83
N TRP A 349 -40.18 18.23 -2.63
CA TRP A 349 -40.32 16.89 -2.03
C TRP A 349 -40.15 15.74 -3.05
N ALA A 350 -40.47 15.97 -4.31
CA ALA A 350 -40.30 14.96 -5.36
C ALA A 350 -38.84 14.76 -5.74
N ILE A 351 -38.04 15.81 -5.78
CA ILE A 351 -36.59 15.73 -6.12
C ILE A 351 -35.85 14.64 -5.32
N PRO A 352 -35.89 14.58 -3.97
CA PRO A 352 -35.19 13.53 -3.22
C PRO A 352 -35.67 12.13 -3.56
N ILE A 353 -36.93 11.92 -3.87
CA ILE A 353 -37.49 10.62 -4.23
C ILE A 353 -36.94 10.15 -5.60
N PHE A 354 -36.95 11.06 -6.58
CA PHE A 354 -36.39 10.76 -7.91
C PHE A 354 -34.88 10.48 -7.86
N PHE A 355 -34.17 11.23 -7.05
CA PHE A 355 -32.76 10.98 -6.80
C PHE A 355 -32.52 9.61 -6.15
N ALA A 356 -33.33 9.23 -5.17
CA ALA A 356 -33.22 7.92 -4.52
C ALA A 356 -33.53 6.77 -5.50
N ILE A 357 -34.54 6.91 -6.34
CA ILE A 357 -34.89 5.92 -7.38
C ILE A 357 -33.77 5.83 -8.42
N GLY A 358 -33.24 6.95 -8.91
CA GLY A 358 -32.13 6.99 -9.85
C GLY A 358 -30.87 6.31 -9.29
N LEU A 359 -30.53 6.58 -8.04
CA LEU A 359 -29.41 5.93 -7.34
C LEU A 359 -29.64 4.43 -7.21
N LEU A 360 -30.84 3.98 -6.83
CA LEU A 360 -31.19 2.58 -6.71
C LEU A 360 -31.04 1.84 -8.06
N LEU A 361 -31.50 2.44 -9.14
CA LEU A 361 -31.42 1.86 -10.47
C LEU A 361 -29.97 1.76 -10.97
N ILE A 362 -29.18 2.81 -10.80
CA ILE A 362 -27.74 2.77 -11.09
C ILE A 362 -27.08 1.64 -10.28
N TRP A 363 -27.40 1.56 -9.00
CA TRP A 363 -26.84 0.54 -8.12
C TRP A 363 -27.22 -0.88 -8.56
N LEU A 364 -28.49 -1.12 -8.94
CA LEU A 364 -28.95 -2.41 -9.43
C LEU A 364 -28.24 -2.85 -10.72
N VAL A 365 -28.02 -1.92 -11.66
CA VAL A 365 -27.33 -2.22 -12.94
C VAL A 365 -25.85 -2.49 -12.73
N VAL A 366 -25.18 -1.74 -11.85
CA VAL A 366 -23.75 -1.84 -11.63
C VAL A 366 -23.37 -3.01 -10.73
N THR A 367 -24.25 -3.42 -9.81
CA THR A 367 -23.96 -4.44 -8.79
C THR A 367 -23.51 -5.79 -9.37
N PRO A 368 -24.14 -6.41 -10.38
CA PRO A 368 -23.71 -7.69 -10.93
C PRO A 368 -22.26 -7.67 -11.44
N PHE A 369 -21.87 -6.60 -12.12
CA PHE A 369 -20.50 -6.41 -12.60
C PHE A 369 -19.52 -6.25 -11.43
N CYS A 370 -19.88 -5.43 -10.44
CA CYS A 370 -19.06 -5.22 -9.26
C CYS A 370 -18.89 -6.48 -8.41
N LEU A 371 -19.93 -7.33 -8.31
CA LEU A 371 -19.81 -8.63 -7.65
C LEU A 371 -18.79 -9.51 -8.36
N LEU A 372 -18.86 -9.60 -9.70
CA LEU A 372 -17.89 -10.35 -10.49
C LEU A 372 -16.46 -9.82 -10.30
N PHE A 373 -16.28 -8.49 -10.32
CA PHE A 373 -15.00 -7.86 -10.00
C PHE A 373 -14.55 -8.10 -8.56
N GLY A 374 -15.47 -8.23 -7.60
CA GLY A 374 -15.15 -8.59 -6.21
C GLY A 374 -14.51 -9.98 -6.11
N PHE A 375 -15.07 -10.97 -6.83
CA PHE A 375 -14.48 -12.31 -6.91
C PHE A 375 -13.11 -12.30 -7.58
N LEU A 376 -13.02 -11.62 -8.72
CA LEU A 376 -11.77 -11.46 -9.45
C LEU A 376 -10.71 -10.72 -8.62
N GLY A 377 -11.09 -9.66 -7.94
CA GLY A 377 -10.20 -8.89 -7.08
C GLY A 377 -9.59 -9.76 -5.97
N VAL A 378 -10.40 -10.51 -5.24
CA VAL A 378 -9.92 -11.41 -4.17
C VAL A 378 -9.03 -12.52 -4.73
N PHE A 379 -9.33 -13.05 -5.93
CA PHE A 379 -8.49 -14.01 -6.63
C PHE A 379 -7.09 -13.43 -6.92
N LEU A 380 -7.03 -12.22 -7.50
CA LEU A 380 -5.78 -11.55 -7.84
C LEU A 380 -4.99 -11.10 -6.61
N MET A 381 -5.67 -10.66 -5.53
CA MET A 381 -5.03 -10.34 -4.25
C MET A 381 -4.31 -11.57 -3.67
N ARG A 382 -4.93 -12.75 -3.76
CA ARG A 382 -4.31 -14.00 -3.30
C ARG A 382 -3.12 -14.39 -4.18
N ALA A 383 -3.26 -14.31 -5.51
CA ALA A 383 -2.18 -14.56 -6.46
C ALA A 383 -0.97 -13.65 -6.18
N ASN A 384 -1.24 -12.38 -5.88
CA ASN A 384 -0.21 -11.41 -5.49
C ASN A 384 0.47 -11.79 -4.17
N GLY A 385 -0.29 -12.28 -3.19
CA GLY A 385 0.27 -12.83 -1.95
C GLY A 385 1.22 -14.01 -2.17
N TYR A 386 0.97 -14.83 -3.19
CA TYR A 386 1.89 -15.91 -3.57
C TYR A 386 3.21 -15.38 -4.16
N ILE A 387 3.21 -14.25 -4.90
CA ILE A 387 4.46 -13.58 -5.30
C ILE A 387 5.28 -13.24 -4.06
N GLY A 388 4.66 -12.64 -3.04
CA GLY A 388 5.33 -12.34 -1.77
C GLY A 388 5.81 -13.57 -1.01
N LEU A 389 5.12 -14.70 -1.12
CA LEU A 389 5.47 -15.94 -0.43
C LEU A 389 6.64 -16.66 -1.10
N TYR A 390 6.58 -16.87 -2.42
CA TYR A 390 7.54 -17.68 -3.18
C TYR A 390 8.79 -16.90 -3.60
N PHE A 391 8.69 -15.57 -3.76
CA PHE A 391 9.81 -14.71 -4.17
C PHE A 391 10.25 -13.72 -3.08
N ARG A 392 9.97 -14.04 -1.80
CA ARG A 392 10.31 -13.17 -0.66
C ARG A 392 11.81 -12.84 -0.57
N ASP A 393 12.65 -13.79 -0.95
CA ASP A 393 14.10 -13.64 -0.97
C ASP A 393 14.53 -12.62 -2.05
N LYS A 394 13.93 -12.72 -3.24
CA LYS A 394 14.20 -11.79 -4.35
C LYS A 394 13.67 -10.37 -4.09
N LEU A 395 12.55 -10.25 -3.36
CA LEU A 395 11.93 -8.97 -3.03
C LEU A 395 12.64 -8.25 -1.88
N ASP A 396 13.43 -8.95 -1.07
CA ASP A 396 14.12 -8.37 0.09
C ASP A 396 13.15 -7.55 1.00
N LEU A 397 12.11 -8.24 1.48
CA LEU A 397 11.03 -7.64 2.26
C LEU A 397 11.50 -7.21 3.65
N VAL A 398 11.15 -5.99 4.05
CA VAL A 398 11.48 -5.45 5.36
C VAL A 398 10.34 -5.74 6.32
N LYS A 399 10.53 -6.77 7.16
CA LYS A 399 9.53 -7.19 8.18
C LYS A 399 9.79 -6.58 9.54
N GLU A 400 11.05 -6.48 9.90
CA GLU A 400 11.52 -6.07 11.21
C GLU A 400 12.65 -5.05 11.04
N GLN A 401 12.72 -4.07 11.92
CA GLN A 401 13.82 -3.12 12.03
C GLN A 401 14.28 -3.06 13.49
N GLN A 402 15.57 -3.08 13.66
CA GLN A 402 16.13 -2.87 14.98
C GLN A 402 15.95 -1.39 15.40
N PRO A 403 15.58 -1.11 16.66
CA PRO A 403 15.49 0.26 17.16
C PRO A 403 16.86 0.95 17.14
N ASN A 404 16.84 2.27 17.02
CA ASN A 404 18.04 3.12 17.07
C ASN A 404 19.09 2.87 15.99
N VAL A 405 18.78 2.09 14.94
CA VAL A 405 19.66 1.93 13.77
C VAL A 405 19.50 3.16 12.86
N PRO A 406 20.62 3.80 12.43
CA PRO A 406 20.58 4.96 11.56
C PRO A 406 19.82 4.68 10.26
N CYS A 407 18.89 5.58 9.95
CA CYS A 407 18.05 5.49 8.75
C CYS A 407 18.80 6.10 7.55
N GLY A 408 18.77 5.40 6.41
CA GLY A 408 19.38 5.85 5.17
C GLY A 408 18.67 7.03 4.51
N PHE A 409 19.20 7.47 3.36
CA PHE A 409 18.68 8.61 2.60
C PHE A 409 17.21 8.42 2.13
N TRP A 410 16.89 7.27 1.52
CA TRP A 410 15.59 7.07 0.87
C TRP A 410 14.37 7.18 1.79
N PRO A 411 14.34 6.56 2.98
CA PRO A 411 13.23 6.76 3.91
C PRO A 411 13.07 8.22 4.36
N ARG A 412 14.17 8.95 4.54
CA ARG A 412 14.13 10.37 4.91
C ARG A 412 13.60 11.25 3.77
N TYR A 413 14.00 10.93 2.52
CA TYR A 413 13.50 11.61 1.34
C TYR A 413 11.98 11.42 1.19
N LEU A 414 11.50 10.19 1.35
CA LEU A 414 10.06 9.91 1.32
C LEU A 414 9.30 10.60 2.45
N ALA A 415 9.85 10.58 3.68
CA ALA A 415 9.26 11.33 4.78
C ALA A 415 9.11 12.82 4.45
N HIS A 416 10.14 13.39 3.84
CA HIS A 416 10.12 14.79 3.42
C HIS A 416 9.11 15.05 2.29
N LEU A 417 8.96 14.12 1.33
CA LEU A 417 7.92 14.21 0.31
C LEU A 417 6.52 14.24 0.92
N VAL A 418 6.24 13.35 1.85
CA VAL A 418 4.95 13.33 2.59
C VAL A 418 4.73 14.63 3.33
N ASP A 419 5.74 15.11 4.05
CA ASP A 419 5.68 16.39 4.77
C ASP A 419 5.44 17.57 3.80
N THR A 420 6.12 17.59 2.66
CA THR A 420 5.95 18.64 1.63
C THR A 420 4.54 18.63 1.04
N LEU A 421 3.96 17.46 0.79
CA LEU A 421 2.57 17.34 0.33
C LEU A 421 1.59 17.88 1.38
N ILE A 422 1.77 17.54 2.66
CA ILE A 422 0.93 18.04 3.76
C ILE A 422 1.04 19.56 3.87
N LEU A 423 2.26 20.08 3.88
CA LEU A 423 2.51 21.51 3.95
C LEU A 423 1.97 22.23 2.71
N GLY A 424 2.14 21.66 1.51
CA GLY A 424 1.61 22.21 0.27
C GLY A 424 0.09 22.30 0.28
N LEU A 425 -0.61 21.26 0.72
CA LEU A 425 -2.07 21.27 0.85
C LEU A 425 -2.55 22.30 1.88
N ALA A 426 -1.88 22.38 3.03
CA ALA A 426 -2.20 23.37 4.05
C ALA A 426 -1.97 24.80 3.54
N SER A 427 -0.82 25.06 2.89
CA SER A 427 -0.50 26.36 2.31
C SER A 427 -1.47 26.75 1.18
N THR A 428 -1.87 25.79 0.33
CA THR A 428 -2.87 26.03 -0.71
C THR A 428 -4.22 26.42 -0.09
N GLY A 429 -4.66 25.74 0.97
CA GLY A 429 -5.89 26.10 1.71
C GLY A 429 -5.84 27.51 2.27
N VAL A 430 -4.74 27.87 2.93
CA VAL A 430 -4.53 29.23 3.46
C VAL A 430 -4.50 30.26 2.35
N TRP A 431 -3.77 29.98 1.26
CA TRP A 431 -3.69 30.87 0.11
C TRP A 431 -5.07 31.15 -0.52
N PHE A 432 -5.89 30.13 -0.75
CA PHE A 432 -7.26 30.32 -1.26
C PHE A 432 -8.13 31.13 -0.30
N THR A 433 -7.98 30.93 1.01
CA THR A 433 -8.72 31.70 2.02
C THR A 433 -8.30 33.18 1.97
N LEU A 434 -7.00 33.46 1.99
CA LEU A 434 -6.47 34.82 1.90
C LEU A 434 -6.83 35.49 0.59
N PHE A 435 -6.76 34.77 -0.53
CA PHE A 435 -7.17 35.28 -1.84
C PHE A 435 -8.66 35.64 -1.87
N GLY A 436 -9.53 34.77 -1.31
CA GLY A 436 -10.95 35.10 -1.17
C GLY A 436 -11.22 36.35 -0.34
N LEU A 437 -10.45 36.53 0.75
CA LEU A 437 -10.53 37.74 1.58
C LEU A 437 -10.02 38.97 0.81
N VAL A 438 -8.97 38.88 0.02
CA VAL A 438 -8.49 39.97 -0.86
C VAL A 438 -9.59 40.38 -1.84
N LEU A 439 -10.26 39.42 -2.48
CA LEU A 439 -11.37 39.73 -3.38
C LEU A 439 -12.53 40.43 -2.66
N LEU A 440 -12.87 40.02 -1.44
CA LEU A 440 -13.88 40.69 -0.61
C LEU A 440 -13.51 42.13 -0.27
N VAL A 441 -12.21 42.36 0.07
CA VAL A 441 -11.69 43.69 0.39
C VAL A 441 -11.69 44.60 -0.83
N ILE A 442 -11.35 44.05 -2.01
CA ILE A 442 -11.45 44.80 -3.28
C ILE A 442 -12.91 45.13 -3.59
N TRP A 443 -13.81 44.17 -3.43
CA TRP A 443 -15.26 44.39 -3.63
C TRP A 443 -15.83 45.44 -2.68
N ALA A 444 -15.32 45.51 -1.45
CA ALA A 444 -15.72 46.51 -0.44
C ALA A 444 -15.02 47.87 -0.61
N ASP A 445 -14.24 48.07 -1.68
CA ASP A 445 -13.42 49.28 -1.97
C ASP A 445 -12.38 49.63 -0.89
N LEU A 446 -11.89 48.59 -0.18
CA LEU A 446 -10.87 48.68 0.88
C LEU A 446 -9.54 48.11 0.42
N SER A 447 -9.19 48.30 -0.85
CA SER A 447 -8.02 47.67 -1.52
C SER A 447 -6.68 47.91 -0.82
N TYR A 448 -6.54 49.02 -0.05
CA TYR A 448 -5.35 49.31 0.77
C TYR A 448 -5.10 48.26 1.87
N LEU A 449 -6.12 47.50 2.30
CA LEU A 449 -5.95 46.40 3.25
C LEU A 449 -5.37 45.15 2.60
N GLY A 450 -5.32 45.07 1.27
CA GLY A 450 -4.75 43.91 0.57
C GLY A 450 -3.30 43.58 0.97
N TYR A 451 -2.51 44.59 1.31
CA TYR A 451 -1.13 44.41 1.79
C TYR A 451 -1.03 43.61 3.09
N ILE A 452 -2.06 43.68 3.97
CA ILE A 452 -2.10 42.92 5.21
C ILE A 452 -2.14 41.42 4.90
N PHE A 453 -2.87 41.01 3.88
CA PHE A 453 -2.95 39.59 3.50
C PHE A 453 -1.62 39.04 2.97
N TYR A 454 -0.84 39.86 2.24
CA TYR A 454 0.53 39.49 1.84
C TYR A 454 1.46 39.32 3.04
N LEU A 455 1.34 40.20 4.05
CA LEU A 455 2.10 40.06 5.30
C LEU A 455 1.68 38.82 6.09
N CYS A 456 0.38 38.51 6.14
CA CYS A 456 -0.14 37.30 6.77
C CYS A 456 0.38 36.04 6.05
N ASP A 457 0.37 36.01 4.71
CA ASP A 457 0.89 34.90 3.91
C ASP A 457 2.39 34.70 4.12
N ALA A 458 3.18 35.78 4.11
CA ALA A 458 4.61 35.74 4.40
C ALA A 458 4.89 35.23 5.83
N GLY A 459 4.14 35.73 6.82
CA GLY A 459 4.23 35.28 8.20
C GLY A 459 3.89 33.80 8.33
N TYR A 460 2.83 33.34 7.71
CA TYR A 460 2.42 31.93 7.68
C TYR A 460 3.50 31.06 7.03
N SER A 461 3.99 31.46 5.85
CA SER A 461 4.98 30.70 5.08
C SER A 461 6.32 30.52 5.81
N LEU A 462 6.68 31.44 6.70
CA LEU A 462 7.87 31.33 7.56
C LEU A 462 7.61 30.51 8.82
N THR A 463 6.49 30.75 9.50
CA THR A 463 6.25 30.22 10.86
C THR A 463 5.66 28.83 10.86
N PHE A 464 4.72 28.53 9.94
CA PHE A 464 4.00 27.26 9.94
C PHE A 464 4.91 26.07 9.63
N PRO A 465 5.75 26.06 8.57
CA PRO A 465 6.68 24.96 8.32
C PRO A 465 7.67 24.76 9.46
N TRP A 466 8.20 25.87 10.03
CA TRP A 466 9.08 25.78 11.19
C TRP A 466 8.40 25.07 12.36
N PHE A 467 7.21 25.49 12.76
CA PHE A 467 6.48 24.91 13.87
C PHE A 467 6.05 23.46 13.59
N TYR A 468 5.67 23.16 12.34
CA TYR A 468 5.32 21.82 11.87
C TYR A 468 6.46 20.80 12.03
N TYR A 469 7.71 21.22 11.85
CA TYR A 469 8.86 20.34 12.06
C TYR A 469 9.36 20.39 13.50
N ALA A 470 9.58 21.55 14.06
CA ALA A 470 10.25 21.70 15.34
C ALA A 470 9.43 21.15 16.52
N LYS A 471 8.11 21.40 16.52
CA LYS A 471 7.25 20.99 17.64
C LYS A 471 7.10 19.47 17.76
N PRO A 472 6.80 18.69 16.70
CA PRO A 472 6.74 17.23 16.79
C PRO A 472 8.11 16.57 17.01
N GLU A 473 9.20 17.11 16.45
CA GLU A 473 10.54 16.56 16.66
C GLU A 473 11.03 16.72 18.11
N SER A 474 10.58 17.75 18.81
CA SER A 474 10.90 17.98 20.23
C SER A 474 9.92 17.30 21.21
N ASN A 475 8.84 16.68 20.71
CA ASN A 475 7.87 16.00 21.55
C ASN A 475 8.31 14.55 21.83
N PRO A 476 8.46 14.14 23.11
CA PRO A 476 8.88 12.77 23.46
C PRO A 476 7.98 11.66 22.89
N ALA A 477 6.67 11.91 22.73
CA ALA A 477 5.73 10.94 22.18
C ALA A 477 5.80 10.83 20.64
N TRP A 478 6.27 11.87 19.94
CA TRP A 478 6.30 11.91 18.48
C TRP A 478 7.70 11.75 17.89
N ARG A 479 8.67 12.46 18.41
CA ARG A 479 10.08 12.42 18.00
C ARG A 479 10.30 12.58 16.48
N GLY A 480 9.33 13.15 15.74
CA GLY A 480 9.40 13.30 14.29
C GLY A 480 8.17 13.97 13.69
N SER A 481 8.30 14.50 12.46
CA SER A 481 7.18 15.03 11.68
C SER A 481 6.20 13.92 11.28
N ILE A 482 5.01 14.28 10.77
CA ILE A 482 4.00 13.32 10.34
C ILE A 482 4.57 12.37 9.27
N GLY A 483 5.33 12.88 8.29
CA GLY A 483 5.96 12.05 7.26
C GLY A 483 6.97 11.06 7.82
N LYS A 484 7.76 11.48 8.82
CA LYS A 484 8.72 10.59 9.51
C LYS A 484 8.00 9.50 10.30
N ARG A 485 6.99 9.86 11.06
CA ARG A 485 6.17 8.89 11.81
C ARG A 485 5.47 7.89 10.90
N ALA A 486 4.95 8.34 9.76
CA ALA A 486 4.32 7.45 8.77
C ALA A 486 5.26 6.35 8.27
N LEU A 487 6.56 6.63 8.21
CA LEU A 487 7.58 5.66 7.78
C LEU A 487 8.25 4.91 8.93
N GLY A 488 7.93 5.21 10.20
CA GLY A 488 8.52 4.57 11.38
C GLY A 488 9.96 5.02 11.65
N ILE A 489 10.28 6.28 11.34
CA ILE A 489 11.58 6.90 11.64
C ILE A 489 11.40 8.08 12.58
N VAL A 490 12.35 8.24 13.48
CA VAL A 490 12.35 9.28 14.53
C VAL A 490 13.68 10.04 14.53
N VAL A 491 13.65 11.23 15.11
CA VAL A 491 14.82 12.09 15.26
C VAL A 491 15.25 12.09 16.72
N VAL A 492 16.54 11.85 16.97
CA VAL A 492 17.12 11.73 18.30
C VAL A 492 18.44 12.49 18.35
N LYS A 493 18.96 12.74 19.56
CA LYS A 493 20.33 13.25 19.75
C LYS A 493 21.35 12.19 19.35
N ASP A 494 22.49 12.61 18.81
CA ASP A 494 23.65 11.72 18.56
C ASP A 494 24.42 11.50 19.87
N ASP A 495 23.78 10.82 20.79
CA ASP A 495 24.33 10.43 22.09
C ASP A 495 24.09 8.91 22.31
N GLU A 496 24.69 8.36 23.36
CA GLU A 496 24.53 6.93 23.68
C GLU A 496 23.09 6.56 24.11
N LYS A 497 22.30 7.56 24.56
CA LYS A 497 20.93 7.33 25.06
C LYS A 497 19.86 7.51 24.02
N PHE A 498 20.19 8.10 22.85
CA PHE A 498 19.24 8.45 21.81
C PHE A 498 18.07 9.32 22.33
N ASP A 499 18.40 10.32 23.18
CA ASP A 499 17.43 11.17 23.81
C ASP A 499 16.63 12.02 22.81
N THR A 500 15.42 12.42 23.19
CA THR A 500 14.58 13.33 22.40
C THR A 500 15.25 14.71 22.31
N LEU A 501 15.04 15.38 21.16
CA LEU A 501 15.53 16.75 20.99
C LEU A 501 14.76 17.73 21.89
N ASP A 502 15.43 18.74 22.37
CA ASP A 502 14.80 19.95 22.91
C ASP A 502 14.29 20.84 21.77
N PHE A 503 13.34 21.72 22.06
CA PHE A 503 12.73 22.59 21.03
C PHE A 503 13.74 23.53 20.36
N GLY A 504 14.77 23.96 21.09
CA GLY A 504 15.85 24.80 20.54
C GLY A 504 16.65 24.06 19.48
N THR A 505 17.09 22.84 19.77
CA THR A 505 17.84 21.99 18.83
C THR A 505 16.97 21.63 17.62
N ALA A 506 15.69 21.28 17.82
CA ALA A 506 14.76 20.98 16.73
C ALA A 506 14.51 22.20 15.82
N SER A 507 14.38 23.40 16.42
CA SER A 507 14.26 24.67 15.67
C SER A 507 15.54 25.00 14.91
N GLY A 508 16.69 24.87 15.55
CA GLY A 508 18.00 25.05 14.91
C GLY A 508 18.17 24.12 13.71
N ARG A 509 17.74 22.87 13.86
CA ARG A 509 17.77 21.85 12.80
C ARG A 509 16.92 22.25 11.57
N PHE A 510 15.73 22.78 11.80
CA PHE A 510 14.88 23.30 10.72
C PHE A 510 15.56 24.47 9.98
N TRP A 511 16.05 25.48 10.73
CA TRP A 511 16.65 26.67 10.12
C TRP A 511 17.98 26.36 9.42
N VAL A 512 18.85 25.56 10.01
CA VAL A 512 20.10 25.14 9.39
C VAL A 512 19.82 24.35 8.10
N LYS A 513 18.86 23.42 8.11
CA LYS A 513 18.44 22.69 6.92
C LYS A 513 17.94 23.63 5.82
N THR A 514 17.07 24.58 6.17
CA THR A 514 16.44 25.50 5.23
C THR A 514 17.45 26.48 4.64
N LEU A 515 18.34 27.02 5.46
CA LEU A 515 19.37 27.96 5.03
C LEU A 515 20.48 27.27 4.22
N LEU A 516 20.93 26.09 4.61
CA LEU A 516 22.00 25.39 3.89
C LEU A 516 21.56 24.79 2.56
N PHE A 517 20.27 24.52 2.37
CA PHE A 517 19.77 23.88 1.14
C PHE A 517 20.15 24.63 -0.15
N PRO A 518 19.88 25.96 -0.28
CA PRO A 518 20.26 26.70 -1.47
C PRO A 518 21.77 26.83 -1.65
N PHE A 519 22.55 26.98 -0.57
CA PHE A 519 24.01 27.11 -0.65
C PHE A 519 24.71 25.82 -1.04
N THR A 520 24.16 24.67 -0.66
CA THR A 520 24.73 23.37 -0.99
C THR A 520 24.07 22.72 -2.21
N LEU A 521 23.11 23.39 -2.86
CA LEU A 521 22.30 22.85 -3.97
C LEU A 521 21.73 21.46 -3.62
N GLY A 522 21.38 21.25 -2.34
CA GLY A 522 20.85 19.99 -1.84
C GLY A 522 21.89 18.90 -1.53
N ILE A 523 23.17 19.07 -1.88
CA ILE A 523 24.24 18.07 -1.64
C ILE A 523 24.35 17.75 -0.14
N GLY A 524 24.21 18.75 0.73
CA GLY A 524 24.24 18.55 2.19
C GLY A 524 23.17 17.57 2.71
N TRP A 525 22.11 17.38 1.95
CA TRP A 525 21.05 16.43 2.27
C TRP A 525 21.37 15.03 1.79
N VAL A 526 21.96 14.93 0.58
CA VAL A 526 22.35 13.66 -0.05
C VAL A 526 23.51 13.00 0.72
N MET A 527 24.29 13.74 1.52
CA MET A 527 25.34 13.21 2.40
C MET A 527 24.85 12.04 3.27
N ALA A 528 23.59 12.03 3.68
CA ALA A 528 23.00 10.90 4.43
C ALA A 528 23.06 9.55 3.68
N ALA A 529 23.30 9.52 2.37
CA ALA A 529 23.49 8.28 1.60
C ALA A 529 24.90 7.70 1.79
N PHE A 530 25.89 8.54 2.07
CA PHE A 530 27.32 8.18 1.98
C PHE A 530 28.04 8.18 3.34
N THR A 531 27.54 8.89 4.35
CA THR A 531 28.14 8.93 5.69
C THR A 531 27.90 7.63 6.44
N GLU A 532 28.84 7.22 7.31
CA GLU A 532 28.75 6.00 8.12
C GLU A 532 27.51 6.00 9.03
N LYS A 533 27.29 7.12 9.76
CA LYS A 533 26.13 7.30 10.62
C LYS A 533 24.86 7.73 9.85
N LYS A 534 24.89 7.74 8.51
CA LYS A 534 23.76 8.18 7.68
C LYS A 534 23.26 9.58 8.04
N GLN A 535 24.16 10.52 8.38
CA GLN A 535 23.83 11.90 8.75
C GLN A 535 23.88 12.83 7.55
N ALA A 536 22.89 13.71 7.44
CA ALA A 536 22.93 14.87 6.55
C ALA A 536 23.76 15.99 7.20
N LEU A 537 24.16 17.00 6.42
CA LEU A 537 25.00 18.09 6.92
C LEU A 537 24.41 18.80 8.15
N HIS A 538 23.12 19.10 8.14
CA HIS A 538 22.42 19.72 9.26
C HIS A 538 22.33 18.79 10.50
N ASP A 539 22.29 17.46 10.28
CA ASP A 539 22.31 16.48 11.37
C ASP A 539 23.69 16.49 12.06
N THR A 540 24.77 16.52 11.25
CA THR A 540 26.14 16.54 11.75
C THR A 540 26.43 17.81 12.54
N LEU A 541 25.99 18.97 12.03
CA LEU A 541 26.21 20.27 12.68
C LEU A 541 25.51 20.38 14.05
N LEU A 542 24.35 19.76 14.20
CA LEU A 542 23.53 19.84 15.41
C LEU A 542 23.58 18.57 16.27
N LYS A 543 24.49 17.63 15.93
CA LYS A 543 24.66 16.36 16.65
C LYS A 543 23.34 15.62 16.82
N THR A 544 22.64 15.40 15.73
CA THR A 544 21.36 14.68 15.68
C THR A 544 21.45 13.46 14.78
N LEU A 545 20.59 12.47 15.02
CA LEU A 545 20.45 11.27 14.21
C LEU A 545 18.99 11.07 13.80
N VAL A 546 18.78 10.50 12.62
CA VAL A 546 17.49 9.95 12.23
C VAL A 546 17.61 8.44 12.26
N VAL A 547 16.81 7.78 13.08
CA VAL A 547 16.89 6.35 13.34
C VAL A 547 15.54 5.67 13.12
N TRP A 548 15.56 4.35 12.98
CA TRP A 548 14.35 3.54 13.00
C TRP A 548 13.80 3.44 14.42
N GLU A 549 12.48 3.54 14.55
CA GLU A 549 11.79 3.46 15.85
C GLU A 549 11.84 2.04 16.44
N GLY A 550 11.89 1.00 15.58
CA GLY A 550 11.81 -0.39 15.98
C GLY A 550 10.38 -0.95 16.05
N ASP A 551 10.28 -2.28 16.09
CA ASP A 551 8.98 -2.95 15.97
C ASP A 551 8.17 -2.94 17.27
N ASP A 552 8.83 -2.99 18.43
CA ASP A 552 8.15 -3.06 19.73
C ASP A 552 7.32 -1.80 20.02
N GLU A 553 7.78 -0.64 19.59
CA GLU A 553 7.06 0.62 19.75
C GLU A 553 5.97 0.83 18.71
N ARG A 554 6.14 0.28 17.50
CA ARG A 554 5.21 0.48 16.38
C ARG A 554 4.00 -0.44 16.40
N ASN A 555 4.13 -1.63 16.98
CA ASN A 555 3.03 -2.59 17.13
C ASN A 555 2.07 -2.22 18.28
N GLN A 556 2.36 -1.17 19.03
CA GLN A 556 1.50 -0.66 20.11
C GLN A 556 0.51 0.42 19.63
N ILE A 557 0.58 0.84 18.38
CA ILE A 557 -0.35 1.76 17.73
C ILE A 557 -1.25 0.96 16.78
#